data_81ed96f3d3dc33423810c51eb901c15c
#
_entry.id   81ed96f3d3dc33423810c51eb901c15c
#
_cell.length_a   1.000
_cell.length_b   1.000
_cell.length_c   1.000
_cell.angle_alpha   90.00
_cell.angle_beta   90.00
_cell.angle_gamma   90.00
#
_symmetry.space_group_name_H-M   'P 1'
#
loop_
_entity.id
_entity.type
_entity.pdbx_description
1 polymer ?
#
loop_
_entity_poly.entity_id
_entity_poly.type
_entity_poly.pdbx_seq_one_letter_code
_entity_poly.pdbx_strand_id
1 'polypeptide(L)'
;MNIARDSDVVELDGPPGLAYGQKVRSTKVVRNDGTYGGKEIGEVLVRKGEEGYVISIGNFLQLFYIYGVEFLGSGFRVGMKLKELEAVERFNVGGTS
;
A
#
# COMPACT_ATOMS: atom_id res chain seq x y z
N MET A 1 -13.53 -21.45 -6.76
CA MET A 1 -12.96 -20.74 -6.61
C MET A 1 -13.30 -19.77 -5.81
N ASN A 2 -12.95 -19.42 -5.06
CA ASN A 2 -13.27 -18.57 -4.26
C ASN A 2 -12.52 -17.41 -4.25
N ILE A 3 -11.68 -17.28 -5.12
CA ILE A 3 -10.96 -16.11 -5.22
C ILE A 3 -11.81 -14.96 -5.44
N ALA A 4 -12.89 -15.18 -6.07
CA ALA A 4 -13.76 -14.10 -6.38
C ALA A 4 -14.24 -13.37 -5.16
N ARG A 5 -14.14 -14.01 -4.01
CA ARG A 5 -14.58 -13.35 -2.89
C ARG A 5 -13.53 -12.53 -2.28
N ASP A 6 -12.35 -12.52 -2.82
CA ASP A 6 -11.31 -11.72 -2.31
C ASP A 6 -11.72 -10.26 -2.42
N SER A 7 -11.54 -9.51 -1.40
CA SER A 7 -11.89 -8.10 -1.42
C SER A 7 -11.09 -7.34 -2.46
N ASP A 8 -9.94 -7.85 -2.84
CA ASP A 8 -9.14 -7.21 -3.88
C ASP A 8 -9.88 -7.15 -5.20
N VAL A 9 -10.68 -8.18 -5.50
CA VAL A 9 -11.42 -8.21 -6.75
C VAL A 9 -12.54 -7.19 -6.74
N VAL A 10 -13.19 -7.07 -5.60
CA VAL A 10 -14.30 -6.13 -5.46
C VAL A 10 -13.82 -4.71 -5.57
N GLU A 11 -12.61 -4.45 -5.11
CA GLU A 11 -12.08 -3.10 -5.13
C GLU A 11 -12.07 -2.50 -6.52
N LEU A 12 -11.77 -3.29 -7.53
CA LEU A 12 -11.63 -2.74 -8.87
C LEU A 12 -12.96 -2.37 -9.50
N ASP A 13 -14.06 -2.76 -8.90
CA ASP A 13 -15.37 -2.40 -9.41
C ASP A 13 -15.70 -0.94 -9.14
N GLY A 14 -14.90 -0.26 -8.39
CA GLY A 14 -15.13 1.15 -8.07
C GLY A 14 -13.83 1.92 -8.12
N PRO A 15 -13.85 3.17 -7.67
CA PRO A 15 -12.63 3.97 -7.65
C PRO A 15 -11.67 3.45 -6.60
N PRO A 16 -10.39 3.78 -6.73
CA PRO A 16 -9.41 3.35 -5.73
C PRO A 16 -9.81 3.83 -4.34
N GLY A 17 -9.52 3.01 -3.34
CA GLY A 17 -9.83 3.35 -1.96
C GLY A 17 -8.86 4.36 -1.36
N LEU A 18 -7.73 4.59 -2.00
CA LEU A 18 -6.73 5.55 -1.54
C LEU A 18 -6.42 6.50 -2.68
N ALA A 19 -5.92 7.67 -2.35
CA ALA A 19 -5.63 8.71 -3.33
C ALA A 19 -4.14 8.99 -3.39
N TYR A 20 -3.72 9.57 -4.51
CA TYR A 20 -2.34 10.06 -4.63
C TYR A 20 -2.06 11.04 -3.50
N GLY A 21 -0.89 10.90 -2.90
CA GLY A 21 -0.47 11.81 -1.84
C GLY A 21 -1.06 11.49 -0.50
N GLN A 22 -1.91 10.48 -0.41
CA GLN A 22 -2.52 10.13 0.87
C GLN A 22 -1.50 9.46 1.76
N LYS A 23 -1.50 9.84 3.04
CA LYS A 23 -0.61 9.22 4.00
C LYS A 23 -1.21 7.90 4.46
N VAL A 24 -0.39 6.88 4.49
CA VAL A 24 -0.83 5.53 4.84
C VAL A 24 0.16 4.88 5.78
N ARG A 25 -0.26 3.80 6.39
CA ARG A 25 0.55 3.03 7.30
C ARG A 25 0.43 1.56 6.91
N SER A 26 1.54 0.83 6.95
CA SER A 26 1.51 -0.58 6.63
C SER A 26 0.91 -1.36 7.79
N THR A 27 0.03 -2.31 7.48
CA THR A 27 -0.58 -3.14 8.50
C THR A 27 0.19 -4.44 8.70
N LYS A 28 1.26 -4.63 7.95
CA LYS A 28 2.01 -5.87 8.04
C LYS A 28 3.48 -5.63 7.74
N VAL A 29 4.29 -6.65 8.00
CA VAL A 29 5.69 -6.65 7.60
C VAL A 29 5.74 -7.12 6.15
N VAL A 30 6.49 -6.41 5.31
CA VAL A 30 6.67 -6.81 3.91
C VAL A 30 8.12 -7.19 3.70
N ARG A 31 8.34 -8.39 3.17
CA ARG A 31 9.68 -8.86 2.88
C ARG A 31 9.89 -8.94 1.39
N ASN A 32 11.13 -8.81 0.98
CA ASN A 32 11.47 -8.87 -0.42
C ASN A 32 11.27 -10.30 -0.93
N ASP A 33 10.46 -10.46 -1.94
CA ASP A 33 10.21 -11.77 -2.55
C ASP A 33 11.08 -11.95 -3.80
N GLY A 34 12.04 -11.08 -4.00
CA GLY A 34 12.94 -11.15 -5.13
C GLY A 34 12.66 -10.11 -6.19
N THR A 35 11.57 -9.39 -6.08
CA THR A 35 11.21 -8.40 -7.10
C THR A 35 11.79 -7.02 -6.80
N TYR A 36 12.26 -6.78 -5.59
CA TYR A 36 12.84 -5.49 -5.26
C TYR A 36 14.35 -5.56 -5.47
N GLY A 37 14.84 -4.81 -6.44
CA GLY A 37 16.25 -4.87 -6.80
C GLY A 37 17.15 -4.27 -5.74
N GLY A 38 18.33 -4.83 -5.60
CA GLY A 38 19.31 -4.30 -4.66
C GLY A 38 19.18 -4.80 -3.25
N LYS A 39 18.19 -5.67 -2.99
CA LYS A 39 17.97 -6.22 -1.68
C LYS A 39 17.89 -7.73 -1.78
N GLU A 40 18.21 -8.41 -0.69
CA GLU A 40 18.18 -9.86 -0.67
C GLU A 40 16.77 -10.37 -0.50
N ILE A 41 16.51 -11.56 -1.02
CA ILE A 41 15.22 -12.20 -0.83
C ILE A 41 15.04 -12.43 0.66
N GLY A 42 13.86 -12.09 1.17
CA GLY A 42 13.56 -12.25 2.59
C GLY A 42 13.89 -11.04 3.43
N GLU A 43 14.61 -10.07 2.87
CA GLU A 43 14.98 -8.89 3.63
C GLU A 43 13.72 -8.05 3.88
N VAL A 44 13.60 -7.48 5.07
CA VAL A 44 12.44 -6.67 5.42
C VAL A 44 12.51 -5.36 4.67
N LEU A 45 11.46 -5.07 3.91
CA LEU A 45 11.34 -3.79 3.21
C LEU A 45 10.48 -2.81 3.98
N VAL A 46 9.42 -3.31 4.63
CA VAL A 46 8.48 -2.46 5.36
C VAL A 46 8.15 -3.14 6.68
N ARG A 47 8.15 -2.38 7.75
CA ARG A 47 7.76 -2.91 9.05
C ARG A 47 6.32 -2.54 9.33
N LYS A 48 5.65 -3.36 10.13
CA LYS A 48 4.28 -3.07 10.51
C LYS A 48 4.24 -1.71 11.21
N GLY A 49 3.31 -0.89 10.81
CA GLY A 49 3.17 0.46 11.39
C GLY A 49 3.97 1.54 10.70
N GLU A 50 4.81 1.16 9.75
CA GLU A 50 5.63 2.13 9.05
C GLU A 50 4.77 2.99 8.15
N GLU A 51 5.03 4.29 8.08
CA GLU A 51 4.21 5.23 7.34
C GLU A 51 4.88 5.73 6.07
N GLY A 52 4.04 6.07 5.10
CA GLY A 52 4.52 6.60 3.85
C GLY A 52 3.39 7.30 3.12
N TYR A 53 3.65 7.66 1.87
CA TYR A 53 2.67 8.35 1.05
C TYR A 53 2.44 7.58 -0.25
N VAL A 54 1.20 7.60 -0.72
CA VAL A 54 0.85 6.97 -1.99
C VAL A 54 1.42 7.84 -3.12
N ILE A 55 2.28 7.26 -3.94
CA ILE A 55 2.90 7.99 -5.04
C ILE A 55 2.48 7.47 -6.40
N SER A 56 1.80 6.33 -6.44
CA SER A 56 1.30 5.81 -7.71
C SER A 56 0.12 4.87 -7.44
N ILE A 57 -0.74 4.74 -8.43
CA ILE A 57 -1.87 3.83 -8.36
C ILE A 57 -1.95 3.11 -9.70
N GLY A 58 -1.85 1.80 -9.66
CA GLY A 58 -1.96 0.98 -10.85
C GLY A 58 -2.90 -0.16 -10.57
N ASN A 59 -2.94 -1.14 -11.45
CA ASN A 59 -3.74 -2.31 -11.18
C ASN A 59 -2.95 -3.56 -11.56
N PHE A 60 -3.36 -4.67 -10.99
CA PHE A 60 -2.73 -5.95 -11.27
C PHE A 60 -3.74 -6.80 -12.03
N LEU A 61 -3.46 -7.03 -13.30
CA LEU A 61 -4.29 -7.89 -14.14
C LEU A 61 -5.77 -7.52 -14.12
N GLN A 62 -6.05 -6.25 -13.88
CA GLN A 62 -7.42 -5.76 -13.85
C GLN A 62 -8.24 -6.36 -12.70
N LEU A 63 -7.57 -6.87 -11.68
CA LEU A 63 -8.26 -7.49 -10.56
C LEU A 63 -8.30 -6.59 -9.33
N PHE A 64 -7.22 -5.89 -9.05
CA PHE A 64 -7.18 -5.01 -7.88
C PHE A 64 -6.14 -3.93 -8.11
N TYR A 65 -6.23 -2.89 -7.28
CA TYR A 65 -5.29 -1.78 -7.37
C TYR A 65 -4.01 -2.11 -6.62
N ILE A 66 -2.90 -1.61 -7.17
CA ILE A 66 -1.62 -1.67 -6.48
C ILE A 66 -1.21 -0.22 -6.20
N TYR A 67 -0.98 0.08 -4.95
CA TYR A 67 -0.58 1.41 -4.53
C TYR A 67 0.91 1.45 -4.32
N GLY A 68 1.61 2.28 -5.06
CA GLY A 68 3.03 2.49 -4.83
C GLY A 68 3.16 3.43 -3.66
N VAL A 69 3.83 2.98 -2.60
CA VAL A 69 3.98 3.78 -1.39
C VAL A 69 5.46 4.04 -1.15
N GLU A 70 5.78 5.30 -0.93
CA GLU A 70 7.14 5.67 -0.59
C GLU A 70 7.18 5.83 0.92
N PHE A 71 7.94 4.97 1.59
CA PHE A 71 7.97 4.94 3.05
C PHE A 71 8.97 5.96 3.59
N LEU A 72 8.55 6.70 4.61
CA LEU A 72 9.33 7.83 5.09
C LEU A 72 10.65 7.46 5.71
N GLY A 73 10.66 6.39 6.49
CA GLY A 73 11.88 6.03 7.21
C GLY A 73 12.97 5.51 6.30
N SER A 74 12.62 4.67 5.35
CA SER A 74 13.61 4.02 4.50
C SER A 74 13.77 4.69 3.15
N GLY A 75 12.73 5.38 2.69
CA GLY A 75 12.71 5.90 1.34
C GLY A 75 12.38 4.85 0.30
N PHE A 76 12.06 3.63 0.73
CA PHE A 76 11.74 2.56 -0.21
C PHE A 76 10.37 2.79 -0.83
N ARG A 77 10.23 2.43 -2.09
CA ARG A 77 8.96 2.50 -2.81
C ARG A 77 8.50 1.09 -3.05
N VAL A 78 7.37 0.74 -2.44
CA VAL A 78 6.88 -0.63 -2.46
C VAL A 78 5.44 -0.66 -2.92
N GLY A 79 5.10 -1.58 -3.82
CA GLY A 79 3.73 -1.75 -4.27
C GLY A 79 2.96 -2.55 -3.26
N MET A 80 1.79 -2.06 -2.85
CA MET A 80 1.01 -2.70 -1.81
C MET A 80 -0.46 -2.68 -2.16
N LYS A 81 -1.20 -3.64 -1.63
CA LYS A 81 -2.63 -3.74 -1.83
C LYS A 81 -3.36 -2.96 -0.74
N LEU A 82 -4.61 -2.63 -1.03
CA LEU A 82 -5.42 -1.87 -0.09
C LEU A 82 -5.48 -2.53 1.29
N LYS A 83 -5.65 -3.84 1.32
CA LYS A 83 -5.78 -4.54 2.60
C LYS A 83 -4.49 -4.55 3.42
N GLU A 84 -3.39 -4.15 2.80
CA GLU A 84 -2.11 -4.10 3.51
C GLU A 84 -1.81 -2.70 4.03
N LEU A 85 -2.71 -1.76 3.78
CA LEU A 85 -2.50 -0.37 4.14
C LEU A 85 -3.67 0.15 4.94
N GLU A 86 -3.38 1.18 5.71
CA GLU A 86 -4.40 1.82 6.52
C GLU A 86 -4.20 3.32 6.34
N ALA A 87 -5.28 4.04 6.04
CA ALA A 87 -5.19 5.49 5.85
C ALA A 87 -4.88 6.16 7.17
N VAL A 88 -3.99 7.14 7.15
CA VAL A 88 -3.65 7.89 8.35
C VAL A 88 -4.37 9.23 8.27
N GLU A 89 -5.24 9.53 9.29
CA GLU A 89 -6.00 10.75 9.32
C GLU A 89 -5.12 11.91 9.60
N ARG A 90 -5.25 12.91 8.81
CA ARG A 90 -4.50 14.05 9.09
C ARG A 90 -5.29 15.05 9.70
N PHE A 91 -5.95 15.20 9.72
CA PHE A 91 -6.67 16.16 9.99
C PHE A 91 -7.21 16.53 10.69
N ASN A 92 -7.06 16.31 10.85
CA ASN A 92 -7.52 16.52 11.32
C ASN A 92 -7.48 17.46 11.60
N VAL A 93 -7.05 17.66 11.42
CA VAL A 93 -6.95 18.38 11.56
C VAL A 93 -7.54 19.19 11.58
N GLY A 94 -7.78 19.03 11.64
CA GLY A 94 -8.31 19.50 11.73
C GLY A 94 -8.70 20.05 12.00
N GLY A 95 -8.73 19.78 12.20
CA GLY A 95 -9.06 20.07 12.46
C GLY A 95 -8.93 20.77 12.67
N THR A 96 -8.66 20.73 12.64
CA THR A 96 -8.49 21.17 12.78
C THR A 96 -8.44 21.75 12.67
N SER A 97 -8.31 21.62 12.58
CA SER A 97 -8.22 21.98 12.49
C SER A 97 -8.16 22.33 12.45
#